data_59daede82ee254ebc82677e357cacbe8
#
_entry.id   59daede82ee254ebc82677e357cacbe8
#
_cell.length_a   1.000
_cell.length_b   1.000
_cell.length_c   1.000
_cell.angle_alpha   90.00
_cell.angle_beta   90.00
_cell.angle_gamma   90.00
#
_symmetry.space_group_name_H-M   'P 1'
#
loop_
_entity.id
_entity.type
_entity.pdbx_description
1 polymer ?
#
loop_
_entity_poly.entity_id
_entity_poly.type
_entity_poly.pdbx_seq_one_letter_code
_entity_poly.pdbx_strand_id
1 'polypeptide(L)'
;MKKYDVQKFELLSNEQIADGIFEKPPWKDGRGAEIAMMLGISLTTLIFGGVTSASMATFGKIQNEIGKRVGLHPYRRANLLDGFANAIVLVMPFLSVFVFIGTSLTEGYDMAEPLTVTQVGGSMFYSMMLFLVLLFSVVTGWGRQYEGENGEPLNRK
;
A
#
# COMPACT_ATOMS: atom_id res chain seq x y z
N MET A 1 42.40 9.72 11.74
CA MET A 1 41.23 8.81 11.84
C MET A 1 40.05 9.64 12.26
N LYS A 2 39.11 10.00 11.35
CA LYS A 2 37.86 10.70 11.72
C LYS A 2 36.96 9.70 12.44
N LYS A 3 36.70 9.97 13.72
CA LYS A 3 35.67 9.26 14.48
C LYS A 3 34.33 9.54 13.79
N TYR A 4 33.77 8.56 13.13
CA TYR A 4 32.39 8.63 12.66
C TYR A 4 31.48 8.65 13.88
N ASP A 5 30.77 9.74 14.06
CA ASP A 5 29.81 9.93 15.15
C ASP A 5 28.58 9.09 14.81
N VAL A 6 28.52 7.89 15.37
CA VAL A 6 27.43 6.92 15.14
C VAL A 6 26.12 7.37 15.82
N GLN A 7 26.12 8.46 16.57
CA GLN A 7 24.94 8.96 17.30
C GLN A 7 23.96 9.76 16.43
N LYS A 8 24.18 9.91 15.13
CA LYS A 8 23.32 10.75 14.26
C LYS A 8 22.37 9.97 13.35
N PHE A 9 22.24 8.67 13.52
CA PHE A 9 21.14 7.89 12.97
C PHE A 9 20.08 7.63 14.07
N GLU A 10 19.52 8.70 14.60
CA GLU A 10 18.20 8.56 15.24
C GLU A 10 17.23 8.14 14.17
N LEU A 11 16.78 6.89 14.23
CA LEU A 11 15.67 6.42 13.43
C LEU A 11 14.49 7.34 13.74
N LEU A 12 14.08 8.12 12.76
CA LEU A 12 12.90 8.98 12.85
C LEU A 12 11.75 8.15 13.41
N SER A 13 11.06 8.64 14.43
CA SER A 13 9.86 7.97 14.93
C SER A 13 8.79 7.96 13.84
N ASN A 14 7.85 7.01 13.90
CA ASN A 14 6.75 6.96 12.93
C ASN A 14 5.94 8.28 12.91
N GLU A 15 5.89 8.98 14.05
CA GLU A 15 5.27 10.30 14.19
C GLU A 15 6.06 11.35 13.40
N GLN A 16 7.38 11.39 13.52
CA GLN A 16 8.23 12.34 12.80
C GLN A 16 8.19 12.11 11.29
N ILE A 17 8.11 10.85 10.84
CA ILE A 17 7.93 10.53 9.41
C ILE A 17 6.55 11.02 8.93
N ALA A 18 5.51 10.77 9.72
CA ALA A 18 4.18 11.27 9.43
C ALA A 18 4.15 12.79 9.41
N ASP A 19 4.82 13.49 10.35
CA ASP A 19 4.95 14.95 10.36
C ASP A 19 5.59 15.47 9.08
N GLY A 20 6.70 14.89 8.66
CA GLY A 20 7.38 15.27 7.42
C GLY A 20 6.50 15.12 6.17
N ILE A 21 5.58 14.14 6.17
CA ILE A 21 4.60 13.97 5.10
C ILE A 21 3.51 15.06 5.18
N PHE A 22 3.06 15.42 6.41
CA PHE A 22 1.94 16.33 6.61
C PHE A 22 2.30 17.83 6.53
N GLU A 23 3.55 18.21 6.74
CA GLU A 23 3.96 19.61 6.65
C GLU A 23 3.80 20.19 5.24
N LYS A 24 3.76 19.34 4.22
CA LYS A 24 3.63 19.76 2.81
C LYS A 24 2.18 19.61 2.33
N PRO A 25 1.53 20.66 1.80
CA PRO A 25 0.29 20.49 1.03
C PRO A 25 0.53 19.53 -0.15
N PRO A 26 -0.37 18.65 -0.52
CA PRO A 26 -1.83 18.64 -0.33
C PRO A 26 -2.37 17.64 0.73
N TRP A 27 -1.55 17.16 1.64
CA TRP A 27 -1.86 16.00 2.49
C TRP A 27 -2.67 16.31 3.75
N LYS A 28 -3.17 17.55 3.89
CA LYS A 28 -3.88 18.03 5.10
C LYS A 28 -5.34 17.63 5.19
N ASP A 29 -5.93 17.18 4.11
CA ASP A 29 -7.33 16.73 4.06
C ASP A 29 -7.42 15.20 3.95
N GLY A 30 -8.62 14.67 4.16
CA GLY A 30 -8.83 13.21 4.12
C GLY A 30 -8.46 12.58 2.77
N ARG A 31 -8.62 13.30 1.65
CA ARG A 31 -8.25 12.82 0.31
C ARG A 31 -6.73 12.78 0.15
N GLY A 32 -6.06 13.86 0.53
CA GLY A 32 -4.61 13.92 0.47
C GLY A 32 -3.95 12.85 1.34
N ALA A 33 -4.47 12.64 2.55
CA ALA A 33 -4.00 11.57 3.42
C ALA A 33 -4.17 10.18 2.81
N GLU A 34 -5.32 9.88 2.18
CA GLU A 34 -5.54 8.61 1.49
C GLU A 34 -4.58 8.41 0.30
N ILE A 35 -4.28 9.47 -0.46
CA ILE A 35 -3.29 9.42 -1.55
C ILE A 35 -1.89 9.16 -0.98
N ALA A 36 -1.51 9.82 0.12
CA ALA A 36 -0.23 9.58 0.77
C ALA A 36 -0.10 8.13 1.26
N MET A 37 -1.15 7.59 1.87
CA MET A 37 -1.22 6.20 2.31
C MET A 37 -1.11 5.23 1.13
N MET A 38 -1.85 5.47 0.05
CA MET A 38 -1.80 4.69 -1.19
C MET A 38 -0.40 4.66 -1.79
N LEU A 39 0.22 5.82 -1.98
CA LEU A 39 1.56 5.93 -2.56
C LEU A 39 2.61 5.30 -1.65
N GLY A 40 2.52 5.54 -0.34
CA GLY A 40 3.47 5.02 0.64
C GLY A 40 3.47 3.49 0.71
N ILE A 41 2.30 2.86 0.84
CA ILE A 41 2.24 1.39 0.87
C ILE A 41 2.62 0.77 -0.48
N SER A 42 2.19 1.38 -1.60
CA SER A 42 2.56 0.89 -2.93
C SER A 42 4.08 0.93 -3.14
N LEU A 43 4.71 2.06 -2.83
CA LEU A 43 6.17 2.21 -2.96
C LEU A 43 6.90 1.23 -2.03
N THR A 44 6.47 1.11 -0.77
CA THR A 44 7.06 0.16 0.18
C THR A 44 6.94 -1.27 -0.33
N THR A 45 5.79 -1.64 -0.90
CA THR A 45 5.59 -2.99 -1.48
C THR A 45 6.50 -3.24 -2.67
N LEU A 46 6.74 -2.25 -3.52
CA LEU A 46 7.69 -2.34 -4.63
C LEU A 46 9.12 -2.51 -4.13
N ILE A 47 9.54 -1.74 -3.12
CA ILE A 47 10.88 -1.85 -2.50
C ILE A 47 11.11 -3.24 -1.91
N PHE A 48 10.10 -3.84 -1.28
CA PHE A 48 10.17 -5.20 -0.74
C PHE A 48 9.97 -6.31 -1.81
N GLY A 49 10.04 -5.97 -3.10
CA GLY A 49 9.93 -6.96 -4.18
C GLY A 49 8.57 -7.68 -4.22
N GLY A 50 7.50 -7.00 -3.81
CA GLY A 50 6.15 -7.54 -3.79
C GLY A 50 5.80 -8.38 -2.55
N VAL A 51 6.66 -8.41 -1.53
CA VAL A 51 6.35 -9.09 -0.25
C VAL A 51 5.40 -8.21 0.58
N THR A 52 4.10 -8.44 0.43
CA THR A 52 3.03 -7.59 1.00
C THR A 52 3.04 -7.57 2.53
N SER A 53 3.29 -8.72 3.18
CA SER A 53 3.36 -8.80 4.65
C SER A 53 4.49 -7.95 5.24
N ALA A 54 5.66 -7.94 4.63
CA ALA A 54 6.79 -7.12 5.06
C ALA A 54 6.49 -5.63 4.88
N SER A 55 5.90 -5.23 3.75
CA SER A 55 5.51 -3.85 3.48
C SER A 55 4.44 -3.34 4.44
N MET A 56 3.41 -4.15 4.72
CA MET A 56 2.37 -3.80 5.69
C MET A 56 2.94 -3.68 7.12
N ALA A 57 3.83 -4.58 7.52
CA ALA A 57 4.48 -4.51 8.84
C ALA A 57 5.34 -3.24 8.99
N THR A 58 6.01 -2.83 7.92
CA THR A 58 6.89 -1.66 7.91
C THR A 58 6.10 -0.35 7.84
N PHE A 59 5.19 -0.24 6.88
CA PHE A 59 4.47 1.02 6.63
C PHE A 59 3.19 1.18 7.45
N GLY A 60 2.63 0.10 8.00
CA GLY A 60 1.34 0.11 8.68
C GLY A 60 1.24 1.08 9.86
N LYS A 61 2.33 1.21 10.65
CA LYS A 61 2.37 2.16 11.77
C LYS A 61 2.33 3.61 11.28
N ILE A 62 3.11 3.94 10.25
CA ILE A 62 3.15 5.27 9.61
C ILE A 62 1.78 5.59 9.03
N GLN A 63 1.20 4.66 8.28
CA GLN A 63 -0.13 4.82 7.70
C GLN A 63 -1.21 5.05 8.76
N ASN A 64 -1.14 4.33 9.88
CA ASN A 64 -2.07 4.50 10.98
C ASN A 64 -1.98 5.92 11.57
N GLU A 65 -0.78 6.46 11.76
CA GLU A 65 -0.59 7.83 12.24
C GLU A 65 -1.09 8.87 11.22
N ILE A 66 -0.81 8.67 9.94
CA ILE A 66 -1.36 9.52 8.87
C ILE A 66 -2.89 9.57 8.94
N GLY A 67 -3.54 8.41 9.00
CA GLY A 67 -5.00 8.34 9.02
C GLY A 67 -5.64 8.90 10.28
N LYS A 68 -5.01 8.71 11.45
CA LYS A 68 -5.48 9.30 12.72
C LYS A 68 -5.53 10.82 12.69
N ARG A 69 -4.51 11.47 12.13
CA ARG A 69 -4.42 12.94 12.07
C ARG A 69 -5.57 13.59 11.32
N VAL A 70 -6.13 12.91 10.33
CA VAL A 70 -7.30 13.38 9.56
C VAL A 70 -8.60 12.74 10.03
N GLY A 71 -8.58 11.98 11.12
CA GLY A 71 -9.74 11.33 11.72
C GLY A 71 -10.34 10.23 10.84
N LEU A 72 -9.55 9.56 9.98
CA LEU A 72 -10.03 8.43 9.20
C LEU A 72 -10.28 7.23 10.10
N HIS A 73 -11.40 6.55 9.90
CA HIS A 73 -11.76 5.36 10.68
C HIS A 73 -10.73 4.22 10.51
N PRO A 74 -10.43 3.43 11.56
CA PRO A 74 -9.48 2.32 11.49
C PRO A 74 -9.73 1.34 10.36
N TYR A 75 -10.99 0.99 10.07
CA TYR A 75 -11.34 0.11 8.96
C TYR A 75 -10.93 0.69 7.61
N ARG A 76 -11.09 1.99 7.41
CA ARG A 76 -10.66 2.65 6.18
C ARG A 76 -9.15 2.63 6.03
N ARG A 77 -8.42 2.87 7.13
CA ARG A 77 -6.95 2.81 7.15
C ARG A 77 -6.46 1.40 6.81
N ALA A 78 -7.04 0.37 7.45
CA ALA A 78 -6.70 -1.03 7.20
C ALA A 78 -7.03 -1.46 5.76
N ASN A 79 -8.18 -1.09 5.23
CA ASN A 79 -8.61 -1.41 3.87
C ASN A 79 -7.64 -0.83 2.82
N LEU A 80 -7.21 0.43 2.99
CA LEU A 80 -6.24 1.04 2.07
C LEU A 80 -4.86 0.38 2.18
N LEU A 81 -4.42 -0.01 3.39
CA LEU A 81 -3.16 -0.70 3.61
C LEU A 81 -3.13 -2.04 2.88
N ASP A 82 -4.09 -2.89 3.19
CA ASP A 82 -4.17 -4.25 2.65
C ASP A 82 -4.49 -4.24 1.15
N GLY A 83 -5.49 -3.47 0.76
CA GLY A 83 -5.95 -3.44 -0.61
C GLY A 83 -4.88 -2.96 -1.60
N PHE A 84 -4.18 -1.85 -1.32
CA PHE A 84 -3.12 -1.37 -2.21
C PHE A 84 -1.86 -2.21 -2.16
N ALA A 85 -1.48 -2.77 -1.00
CA ALA A 85 -0.35 -3.69 -0.91
C ALA A 85 -0.55 -4.91 -1.82
N ASN A 86 -1.75 -5.49 -1.81
CA ASN A 86 -2.05 -6.67 -2.62
C ASN A 86 -2.32 -6.34 -4.10
N ALA A 87 -2.96 -5.21 -4.37
CA ALA A 87 -3.30 -4.83 -5.75
C ALA A 87 -2.07 -4.43 -6.57
N ILE A 88 -1.13 -3.67 -6.00
CA ILE A 88 0.02 -3.12 -6.75
C ILE A 88 0.96 -4.21 -7.28
N VAL A 89 1.16 -5.28 -6.53
CA VAL A 89 2.03 -6.41 -6.91
C VAL A 89 1.56 -7.07 -8.21
N LEU A 90 0.27 -7.10 -8.44
CA LEU A 90 -0.34 -7.78 -9.57
C LEU A 90 -0.60 -6.85 -10.75
N VAL A 91 -0.64 -5.54 -10.51
CA VAL A 91 -0.56 -4.52 -11.57
C VAL A 91 0.84 -4.51 -12.19
N MET A 92 1.87 -4.88 -11.43
CA MET A 92 3.25 -5.04 -11.89
C MET A 92 3.69 -6.52 -11.82
N PRO A 93 3.25 -7.38 -12.76
CA PRO A 93 3.45 -8.83 -12.68
C PRO A 93 4.92 -9.25 -12.59
N PHE A 94 5.84 -8.43 -13.09
CA PHE A 94 7.29 -8.70 -13.04
C PHE A 94 7.86 -8.67 -11.61
N LEU A 95 7.14 -8.10 -10.63
CA LEU A 95 7.56 -8.02 -9.23
C LEU A 95 6.85 -9.04 -8.35
N SER A 96 5.92 -9.82 -8.93
CA SER A 96 5.16 -10.81 -8.17
C SER A 96 5.87 -12.15 -8.11
N VAL A 97 6.31 -12.53 -6.91
CA VAL A 97 6.83 -13.88 -6.63
C VAL A 97 5.81 -14.95 -7.04
N PHE A 98 4.53 -14.70 -6.85
CA PHE A 98 3.47 -15.67 -7.23
C PHE A 98 3.36 -15.86 -8.75
N VAL A 99 3.59 -14.81 -9.53
CA VAL A 99 3.64 -14.91 -11.00
C VAL A 99 4.84 -15.74 -11.43
N PHE A 100 6.02 -15.53 -10.81
CA PHE A 100 7.21 -16.34 -11.08
C PHE A 100 6.99 -17.80 -10.72
N ILE A 101 6.42 -18.11 -9.55
CA ILE A 101 6.07 -19.47 -9.17
C ILE A 101 5.09 -20.07 -10.17
N GLY A 102 4.05 -19.34 -10.57
CA GLY A 102 3.07 -19.81 -11.54
C GLY A 102 3.69 -20.15 -12.90
N THR A 103 4.59 -19.31 -13.42
CA THR A 103 5.30 -19.60 -14.69
C THR A 103 6.22 -20.81 -14.54
N SER A 104 7.02 -20.87 -13.47
CA SER A 104 7.95 -21.99 -13.24
C SER A 104 7.24 -23.34 -13.09
N LEU A 105 6.05 -23.35 -12.48
CA LEU A 105 5.25 -24.57 -12.38
C LEU A 105 4.77 -25.08 -13.74
N THR A 106 4.61 -24.21 -14.72
CA THR A 106 4.18 -24.62 -16.08
C THR A 106 5.33 -25.11 -16.97
N GLU A 107 6.59 -24.78 -16.62
CA GLU A 107 7.77 -25.25 -17.37
C GLU A 107 8.01 -26.78 -17.24
N GLY A 108 7.42 -27.42 -16.23
CA GLY A 108 7.57 -28.87 -15.98
C GLY A 108 6.54 -29.77 -16.67
N TYR A 109 5.65 -29.22 -17.48
CA TYR A 109 4.61 -29.99 -18.15
C TYR A 109 4.90 -30.17 -19.65
N ASP A 110 5.18 -31.41 -20.08
CA ASP A 110 5.47 -31.76 -21.48
C ASP A 110 4.26 -31.56 -22.45
N MET A 111 3.07 -31.35 -21.91
CA MET A 111 1.81 -31.30 -22.66
C MET A 111 1.33 -29.88 -23.00
N ALA A 112 1.98 -28.84 -22.51
CA ALA A 112 1.58 -27.45 -22.72
C ALA A 112 2.80 -26.53 -22.86
N GLU A 113 2.69 -25.51 -23.70
CA GLU A 113 3.71 -24.47 -23.76
C GLU A 113 3.79 -23.72 -22.43
N PRO A 114 5.01 -23.42 -21.90
CA PRO A 114 5.17 -22.67 -20.67
C PRO A 114 4.48 -21.32 -20.74
N LEU A 115 3.73 -20.97 -19.67
CA LEU A 115 3.06 -19.68 -19.60
C LEU A 115 4.07 -18.55 -19.36
N THR A 116 3.91 -17.48 -20.09
CA THR A 116 4.71 -16.27 -19.90
C THR A 116 4.19 -15.42 -18.74
N VAL A 117 5.06 -14.62 -18.12
CA VAL A 117 4.69 -13.64 -17.07
C VAL A 117 3.54 -12.73 -17.50
N THR A 118 3.53 -12.34 -18.78
CA THR A 118 2.49 -11.47 -19.34
C THR A 118 1.14 -12.17 -19.42
N GLN A 119 1.11 -13.47 -19.79
CA GLN A 119 -0.13 -14.25 -19.84
C GLN A 119 -0.72 -14.47 -18.45
N VAL A 120 0.13 -14.86 -17.49
CA VAL A 120 -0.30 -15.04 -16.10
C VAL A 120 -0.78 -13.70 -15.52
N GLY A 121 -0.01 -12.63 -15.66
CA GLY A 121 -0.37 -11.30 -15.17
C GLY A 121 -1.66 -10.76 -15.81
N GLY A 122 -1.83 -10.95 -17.12
CA GLY A 122 -3.03 -10.54 -17.84
C GLY A 122 -4.30 -11.29 -17.43
N SER A 123 -4.17 -12.47 -16.83
CA SER A 123 -5.30 -13.27 -16.32
C SER A 123 -5.75 -12.86 -14.92
N MET A 124 -5.03 -11.96 -14.25
CA MET A 124 -5.31 -11.55 -12.86
C MET A 124 -6.31 -10.39 -12.77
N PHE A 125 -7.48 -10.56 -13.35
CA PHE A 125 -8.55 -9.54 -13.39
C PHE A 125 -8.95 -9.03 -12.02
N TYR A 126 -8.96 -9.89 -11.00
CA TYR A 126 -9.36 -9.50 -9.64
C TYR A 126 -8.50 -8.35 -9.12
N SER A 127 -7.19 -8.46 -9.22
CA SER A 127 -6.27 -7.46 -8.68
C SER A 127 -6.28 -6.17 -9.48
N MET A 128 -6.46 -6.26 -10.80
CA MET A 128 -6.65 -5.08 -11.64
C MET A 128 -7.93 -4.34 -11.26
N MET A 129 -9.03 -5.06 -11.07
CA MET A 129 -10.30 -4.47 -10.63
C MET A 129 -10.20 -3.91 -9.21
N LEU A 130 -9.56 -4.63 -8.30
CA LEU A 130 -9.32 -4.14 -6.94
C LEU A 130 -8.55 -2.81 -6.94
N PHE A 131 -7.48 -2.73 -7.72
CA PHE A 131 -6.71 -1.50 -7.86
C PHE A 131 -7.56 -0.34 -8.38
N LEU A 132 -8.32 -0.57 -9.45
CA LEU A 132 -9.18 0.45 -10.05
C LEU A 132 -10.29 0.91 -9.09
N VAL A 133 -10.95 0.00 -8.39
CA VAL A 133 -12.01 0.31 -7.42
C VAL A 133 -11.43 1.11 -6.24
N LEU A 134 -10.27 0.72 -5.71
CA LEU A 134 -9.62 1.45 -4.62
C LEU A 134 -9.14 2.83 -5.08
N LEU A 135 -8.58 2.94 -6.27
CA LEU A 135 -8.16 4.21 -6.85
C LEU A 135 -9.38 5.14 -7.04
N PHE A 136 -10.46 4.63 -7.61
CA PHE A 136 -11.73 5.36 -7.72
C PHE A 136 -12.24 5.81 -6.36
N SER A 137 -12.22 4.92 -5.35
CA SER A 137 -12.62 5.20 -3.99
C SER A 137 -11.80 6.34 -3.36
N VAL A 138 -10.47 6.34 -3.53
CA VAL A 138 -9.59 7.40 -3.01
C VAL A 138 -9.86 8.73 -3.71
N VAL A 139 -9.97 8.72 -5.05
CA VAL A 139 -10.18 9.93 -5.85
C VAL A 139 -11.54 10.58 -5.57
N THR A 140 -12.61 9.79 -5.52
CA THR A 140 -13.98 10.28 -5.33
C THR A 140 -14.34 10.46 -3.86
N GLY A 141 -13.65 9.78 -2.93
CA GLY A 141 -14.01 9.68 -1.52
C GLY A 141 -15.14 8.67 -1.25
N TRP A 142 -15.48 7.85 -2.24
CA TRP A 142 -16.50 6.81 -2.07
C TRP A 142 -16.08 5.78 -1.02
N GLY A 143 -16.96 5.53 -0.04
CA GLY A 143 -16.65 4.65 1.08
C GLY A 143 -15.65 5.21 2.09
N ARG A 144 -15.30 6.52 2.03
CA ARG A 144 -14.49 7.18 3.06
C ARG A 144 -15.28 7.28 4.34
N GLN A 145 -14.69 6.75 5.42
CA GLN A 145 -15.27 6.77 6.75
C GLN A 145 -14.35 7.50 7.71
N TYR A 146 -14.94 8.28 8.58
CA TYR A 146 -14.24 8.99 9.65
C TYR A 146 -14.61 8.36 11.00
N GLU A 147 -13.73 8.52 11.97
CA GLU A 147 -13.92 8.02 13.32
C GLU A 147 -14.81 8.98 14.11
N GLY A 148 -15.92 8.49 14.67
CA GLY A 148 -16.80 9.23 15.55
C GLY A 148 -16.27 9.28 16.99
N GLU A 149 -16.96 10.03 17.86
CA GLU A 149 -16.53 10.22 19.26
C GLU A 149 -16.48 8.91 20.06
N ASN A 150 -17.31 7.93 19.72
CA ASN A 150 -17.34 6.62 20.35
C ASN A 150 -16.65 5.53 19.51
N GLY A 151 -15.88 5.93 18.49
CA GLY A 151 -15.21 5.00 17.58
C GLY A 151 -16.10 4.40 16.49
N GLU A 152 -17.32 4.90 16.31
CA GLU A 152 -18.22 4.48 15.23
C GLU A 152 -17.78 5.05 13.87
N PRO A 153 -18.02 4.31 12.76
CA PRO A 153 -17.70 4.81 11.43
C PRO A 153 -18.74 5.83 10.97
N LEU A 154 -18.31 7.06 10.71
CA LEU A 154 -19.15 8.14 10.21
C LEU A 154 -18.84 8.43 8.74
N ASN A 155 -19.89 8.52 7.93
CA ASN A 155 -19.78 9.05 6.56
C ASN A 155 -19.90 10.58 6.62
N ARG A 156 -18.77 11.29 6.53
CA ARG A 156 -18.81 12.75 6.33
C ARG A 156 -19.24 13.06 4.89
N LYS A 157 -20.28 13.83 4.77
CA LYS A 157 -20.69 14.44 3.49
C LYS A 157 -19.80 15.63 3.15
#